data_7f4c9645b51ae485a8b84eabacad8041
#
_entry.id   7f4c9645b51ae485a8b84eabacad8041
#
_cell.length_a   1.000
_cell.length_b   1.000
_cell.length_c   1.000
_cell.angle_alpha   90.00
_cell.angle_beta   90.00
_cell.angle_gamma   90.00
#
_symmetry.space_group_name_H-M   'P 1'
#
loop_
_entity.id
_entity.type
_entity.pdbx_description
1 polymer ?
#
loop_
_entity_poly.entity_id
_entity_poly.type
_entity_poly.pdbx_seq_one_letter_code
_entity_poly.pdbx_strand_id
1 'polypeptide(L)'
;MDRLGRIAGRIRDARGWPRRGFAALFGVCAAAALPPAHVLPLAFVAFAGLLWLLQGIRGEAKPYLAAFGAGWWFGLGFHIAGLHWIANALLIEWQRVGWMIPFAVFGLSGFLAVFAGVATLAVWRAGPSGLAGVFFLAAAWTLAEIARGYLFTGFPWNLIATVWTETETVLQLASILGAYGLSALSVAVFALPATLRARHVLAGAAGLALAMGWGAWRLSENPTAFVPDVRLRLVQPAVPQALKWDPEAREANLARTIALSRVEGFETRTHVIWGETATAFPMWGGHPRAVERRRQIAEAVPPGGILIAGAIRVEQDPGGAVQAWNSAHAIDAQGSMLANYDKFHLVPFGEYVPMRGILPIDRVVPGSVDFTPGPGPATIRIPGLPPVGPSICYEIIFPGRVVDPATRPGMILNLTNDSWFGYSIGPFQHFAAARFRAVEEGIPVVRVAGGGISGTIDPYGRVVARLALERVGIVDSPLPAAGAATPFSRFGIWIASAIVLLLSVLGALAAKFPERTPD
;
A
#
# COMPACT_ATOMS: atom_id res chain seq x y z
N MET A 1 -19.68 10.92 -32.26
CA MET A 1 -19.47 12.12 -31.41
C MET A 1 -20.73 12.54 -30.66
N ASP A 2 -21.91 12.49 -31.24
CA ASP A 2 -23.12 13.05 -30.61
C ASP A 2 -23.58 12.42 -29.28
N ARG A 3 -23.44 11.13 -29.09
CA ARG A 3 -23.86 10.51 -27.83
C ARG A 3 -22.97 10.92 -26.65
N LEU A 4 -21.64 10.87 -26.81
CA LEU A 4 -20.70 11.20 -25.76
C LEU A 4 -20.76 12.70 -25.42
N GLY A 5 -20.93 13.56 -26.44
CA GLY A 5 -21.12 15.00 -26.24
C GLY A 5 -22.40 15.33 -25.45
N ARG A 6 -23.50 14.63 -25.72
CA ARG A 6 -24.76 14.78 -24.94
C ARG A 6 -24.60 14.33 -23.49
N ILE A 7 -23.90 13.22 -23.25
CA ILE A 7 -23.62 12.74 -21.87
C ILE A 7 -22.76 13.76 -21.15
N ALA A 8 -21.66 14.23 -21.75
CA ALA A 8 -20.80 15.26 -21.18
C ALA A 8 -21.57 16.56 -20.89
N GLY A 9 -22.50 16.99 -21.75
CA GLY A 9 -23.38 18.13 -21.55
C GLY A 9 -24.22 17.95 -20.28
N ARG A 10 -24.94 16.83 -20.15
CA ARG A 10 -25.78 16.54 -18.96
C ARG A 10 -24.95 16.53 -17.66
N ILE A 11 -23.72 16.02 -17.69
CA ILE A 11 -22.84 16.01 -16.52
C ILE A 11 -22.37 17.43 -16.19
N ARG A 12 -22.02 18.25 -17.17
CA ARG A 12 -21.63 19.67 -16.99
C ARG A 12 -22.78 20.49 -16.43
N ASP A 13 -23.99 20.23 -16.85
CA ASP A 13 -25.20 20.96 -16.44
C ASP A 13 -25.69 20.55 -15.03
N ALA A 14 -25.16 19.46 -14.47
CA ALA A 14 -25.55 18.98 -13.15
C ALA A 14 -25.16 20.00 -12.05
N ARG A 15 -26.13 20.33 -11.18
CA ARG A 15 -25.95 21.25 -10.06
C ARG A 15 -26.53 20.66 -8.76
N GLY A 16 -26.11 21.17 -7.62
CA GLY A 16 -26.63 20.73 -6.32
C GLY A 16 -26.43 19.23 -6.06
N TRP A 17 -27.49 18.54 -5.65
CA TRP A 17 -27.44 17.11 -5.32
C TRP A 17 -27.09 16.19 -6.50
N PRO A 18 -27.62 16.38 -7.74
CA PRO A 18 -27.18 15.62 -8.92
C PRO A 18 -25.67 15.66 -9.14
N ARG A 19 -25.02 16.82 -9.01
CA ARG A 19 -23.55 16.94 -9.11
C ARG A 19 -22.85 16.11 -8.05
N ARG A 20 -23.29 16.20 -6.79
CA ARG A 20 -22.74 15.44 -5.67
C ARG A 20 -22.86 13.93 -5.91
N GLY A 21 -24.04 13.49 -6.37
CA GLY A 21 -24.30 12.10 -6.72
C GLY A 21 -23.39 11.59 -7.84
N PHE A 22 -23.25 12.35 -8.94
CA PHE A 22 -22.29 11.99 -10.01
C PHE A 22 -20.85 11.95 -9.50
N ALA A 23 -20.42 12.93 -8.71
CA ALA A 23 -19.08 12.97 -8.17
C ALA A 23 -18.80 11.73 -7.29
N ALA A 24 -19.69 11.38 -6.37
CA ALA A 24 -19.56 10.20 -5.53
C ALA A 24 -19.52 8.90 -6.37
N LEU A 25 -20.41 8.77 -7.37
CA LEU A 25 -20.42 7.64 -8.28
C LEU A 25 -19.12 7.51 -9.06
N PHE A 26 -18.56 8.62 -9.58
CA PHE A 26 -17.27 8.61 -10.26
C PHE A 26 -16.13 8.22 -9.31
N GLY A 27 -16.21 8.60 -8.04
CA GLY A 27 -15.28 8.12 -7.01
C GLY A 27 -15.36 6.60 -6.82
N VAL A 28 -16.57 6.04 -6.74
CA VAL A 28 -16.77 4.58 -6.68
C VAL A 28 -16.23 3.89 -7.94
N CYS A 29 -16.46 4.47 -9.13
CA CYS A 29 -15.90 3.96 -10.38
C CYS A 29 -14.36 3.93 -10.35
N ALA A 30 -13.70 4.97 -9.81
CA ALA A 30 -12.26 5.01 -9.66
C ALA A 30 -11.78 3.91 -8.69
N ALA A 31 -12.48 3.68 -7.59
CA ALA A 31 -12.16 2.62 -6.63
C ALA A 31 -12.31 1.22 -7.24
N ALA A 32 -13.31 1.00 -8.10
CA ALA A 32 -13.51 -0.27 -8.78
C ALA A 32 -12.42 -0.60 -9.82
N ALA A 33 -11.61 0.38 -10.22
CA ALA A 33 -10.42 0.13 -11.04
C ALA A 33 -9.22 -0.38 -10.24
N LEU A 34 -9.23 -0.26 -8.91
CA LEU A 34 -8.18 -0.71 -8.00
C LEU A 34 -8.25 -2.24 -7.76
N PRO A 35 -7.17 -2.84 -7.17
CA PRO A 35 -7.20 -4.21 -6.69
C PRO A 35 -8.35 -4.46 -5.69
N PRO A 36 -8.97 -5.64 -5.73
CA PRO A 36 -8.76 -6.76 -6.65
C PRO A 36 -9.64 -6.72 -7.89
N ALA A 37 -10.53 -5.71 -8.02
CA ALA A 37 -11.55 -5.68 -9.07
C ALA A 37 -10.97 -5.37 -10.46
N HIS A 38 -9.96 -4.45 -10.54
CA HIS A 38 -9.24 -4.08 -11.77
C HIS A 38 -10.14 -3.74 -12.97
N VAL A 39 -11.33 -3.13 -12.73
CA VAL A 39 -12.23 -2.72 -13.81
C VAL A 39 -11.72 -1.41 -14.43
N LEU A 40 -10.59 -1.50 -15.13
CA LEU A 40 -9.85 -0.36 -15.68
C LEU A 40 -10.69 0.63 -16.49
N PRO A 41 -11.68 0.23 -17.34
CA PRO A 41 -12.52 1.18 -18.06
C PRO A 41 -13.25 2.19 -17.16
N LEU A 42 -13.55 1.82 -15.90
CA LEU A 42 -14.21 2.72 -14.96
C LEU A 42 -13.32 3.88 -14.51
N ALA A 43 -12.00 3.74 -14.56
CA ALA A 43 -11.08 4.85 -14.30
C ALA A 43 -11.23 5.98 -15.35
N PHE A 44 -11.41 5.64 -16.63
CA PHE A 44 -11.67 6.61 -17.68
C PHE A 44 -12.99 7.35 -17.48
N VAL A 45 -14.05 6.61 -17.08
CA VAL A 45 -15.36 7.20 -16.74
C VAL A 45 -15.20 8.15 -15.55
N ALA A 46 -14.46 7.73 -14.53
CA ALA A 46 -14.27 8.47 -13.29
C ALA A 46 -13.58 9.83 -13.51
N PHE A 47 -12.39 9.82 -14.11
CA PHE A 47 -11.59 11.04 -14.25
C PHE A 47 -12.09 11.96 -15.37
N ALA A 48 -12.62 11.40 -16.47
CA ALA A 48 -13.29 12.22 -17.48
C ALA A 48 -14.57 12.86 -16.92
N GLY A 49 -15.38 12.09 -16.18
CA GLY A 49 -16.58 12.59 -15.52
C GLY A 49 -16.30 13.69 -14.49
N LEU A 50 -15.26 13.50 -13.66
CA LEU A 50 -14.82 14.53 -12.69
C LEU A 50 -14.45 15.84 -13.41
N LEU A 51 -13.69 15.75 -14.50
CA LEU A 51 -13.28 16.93 -15.25
C LEU A 51 -14.48 17.62 -15.91
N TRP A 52 -15.48 16.89 -16.42
CA TRP A 52 -16.73 17.47 -16.94
C TRP A 52 -17.53 18.17 -15.86
N LEU A 53 -17.60 17.63 -14.64
CA LEU A 53 -18.26 18.31 -13.51
C LEU A 53 -17.59 19.65 -13.21
N LEU A 54 -16.25 19.71 -13.21
CA LEU A 54 -15.50 20.96 -12.98
C LEU A 54 -15.72 21.98 -14.11
N GLN A 55 -15.80 21.54 -15.36
CA GLN A 55 -16.08 22.39 -16.52
C GLN A 55 -17.46 23.06 -16.43
N GLY A 56 -18.43 22.38 -15.79
CA GLY A 56 -19.78 22.88 -15.61
C GLY A 56 -19.94 23.94 -14.49
N ILE A 57 -18.89 24.17 -13.67
CA ILE A 57 -18.95 25.14 -12.55
C ILE A 57 -18.67 26.55 -13.07
N ARG A 58 -19.63 27.13 -13.77
CA ARG A 58 -19.59 28.50 -14.26
C ARG A 58 -20.87 29.22 -13.88
N GLY A 59 -20.75 30.48 -13.47
CA GLY A 59 -21.91 31.33 -13.15
C GLY A 59 -22.64 30.94 -11.83
N GLU A 60 -22.02 30.17 -10.95
CA GLU A 60 -22.55 29.87 -9.62
C GLU A 60 -22.20 30.96 -8.62
N ALA A 61 -23.06 31.14 -7.60
CA ALA A 61 -22.84 32.16 -6.56
C ALA A 61 -21.57 31.89 -5.73
N LYS A 62 -21.22 30.59 -5.52
CA LYS A 62 -20.05 30.15 -4.75
C LYS A 62 -19.28 29.05 -5.50
N PRO A 63 -18.65 29.37 -6.64
CA PRO A 63 -18.08 28.37 -7.54
C PRO A 63 -16.89 27.62 -6.91
N TYR A 64 -16.13 28.26 -6.02
CA TYR A 64 -15.03 27.63 -5.29
C TYR A 64 -15.52 26.52 -4.34
N LEU A 65 -16.68 26.70 -3.67
CA LEU A 65 -17.27 25.64 -2.85
C LEU A 65 -17.82 24.50 -3.70
N ALA A 66 -18.37 24.83 -4.88
CA ALA A 66 -18.84 23.81 -5.81
C ALA A 66 -17.68 22.96 -6.37
N ALA A 67 -16.53 23.58 -6.67
CA ALA A 67 -15.33 22.90 -7.15
C ALA A 67 -14.70 22.01 -6.07
N PHE A 68 -14.51 22.54 -4.86
CA PHE A 68 -14.08 21.75 -3.71
C PHE A 68 -15.05 20.59 -3.42
N GLY A 69 -16.35 20.89 -3.40
CA GLY A 69 -17.39 19.88 -3.13
C GLY A 69 -17.43 18.76 -4.17
N ALA A 70 -17.20 19.06 -5.46
CA ALA A 70 -17.12 18.02 -6.48
C ALA A 70 -15.99 17.03 -6.19
N GLY A 71 -14.80 17.54 -5.85
CA GLY A 71 -13.67 16.68 -5.43
C GLY A 71 -13.90 15.97 -4.12
N TRP A 72 -14.50 16.64 -3.14
CA TRP A 72 -14.77 16.04 -1.84
C TRP A 72 -15.77 14.86 -1.96
N TRP A 73 -16.86 15.02 -2.72
CA TRP A 73 -17.82 13.94 -2.95
C TRP A 73 -17.21 12.81 -3.78
N PHE A 74 -16.35 13.12 -4.77
CA PHE A 74 -15.59 12.12 -5.50
C PHE A 74 -14.67 11.35 -4.54
N GLY A 75 -13.87 12.06 -3.74
CA GLY A 75 -12.97 11.47 -2.75
C GLY A 75 -13.71 10.63 -1.71
N LEU A 76 -14.90 11.09 -1.27
CA LEU A 76 -15.73 10.34 -0.33
C LEU A 76 -16.18 9.00 -0.93
N GLY A 77 -16.73 9.00 -2.16
CA GLY A 77 -17.12 7.79 -2.86
C GLY A 77 -15.93 6.84 -3.09
N PHE A 78 -14.78 7.40 -3.50
CA PHE A 78 -13.55 6.66 -3.72
C PHE A 78 -13.03 5.97 -2.45
N HIS A 79 -12.96 6.70 -1.34
CA HIS A 79 -12.43 6.16 -0.11
C HIS A 79 -13.42 5.24 0.62
N ILE A 80 -14.72 5.52 0.61
CA ILE A 80 -15.71 4.58 1.18
C ILE A 80 -15.63 3.25 0.42
N ALA A 81 -15.66 3.27 -0.91
CA ALA A 81 -15.60 2.04 -1.72
C ALA A 81 -14.26 1.31 -1.56
N GLY A 82 -13.15 2.05 -1.43
CA GLY A 82 -11.80 1.50 -1.34
C GLY A 82 -11.34 1.13 0.07
N LEU A 83 -12.00 1.61 1.14
CA LEU A 83 -11.53 1.47 2.52
C LEU A 83 -12.59 0.91 3.50
N HIS A 84 -13.77 0.49 3.00
CA HIS A 84 -14.82 -0.06 3.89
C HIS A 84 -14.33 -1.25 4.75
N TRP A 85 -13.30 -1.95 4.29
CA TRP A 85 -12.69 -3.06 5.00
C TRP A 85 -12.09 -2.67 6.38
N ILE A 86 -11.83 -1.39 6.63
CA ILE A 86 -11.36 -0.88 7.93
C ILE A 86 -12.37 -1.23 9.05
N ALA A 87 -13.66 -1.34 8.71
CA ALA A 87 -14.69 -1.81 9.64
C ALA A 87 -14.36 -3.18 10.25
N ASN A 88 -13.71 -4.08 9.51
CA ASN A 88 -13.39 -5.43 9.98
C ASN A 88 -12.49 -5.41 11.21
N ALA A 89 -11.54 -4.49 11.28
CA ALA A 89 -10.68 -4.35 12.47
C ALA A 89 -11.48 -4.01 13.74
N LEU A 90 -12.56 -3.25 13.62
CA LEU A 90 -13.43 -2.87 14.74
C LEU A 90 -14.48 -3.94 15.05
N LEU A 91 -14.80 -4.81 14.09
CA LEU A 91 -15.72 -5.93 14.28
C LEU A 91 -15.10 -7.05 15.14
N ILE A 92 -13.77 -7.15 15.23
CA ILE A 92 -13.08 -8.14 16.07
C ILE A 92 -13.47 -7.97 17.53
N GLU A 93 -13.53 -6.73 18.01
CA GLU A 93 -13.96 -6.39 19.38
C GLU A 93 -15.20 -5.51 19.36
N TRP A 94 -16.20 -5.94 18.61
CA TRP A 94 -17.37 -5.15 18.29
C TRP A 94 -18.11 -4.60 19.52
N GLN A 95 -18.13 -5.37 20.60
CA GLN A 95 -18.78 -4.95 21.85
C GLN A 95 -18.10 -3.72 22.48
N ARG A 96 -16.77 -3.58 22.31
CA ARG A 96 -15.99 -2.48 22.87
C ARG A 96 -15.90 -1.28 21.92
N VAL A 97 -15.65 -1.52 20.64
CA VAL A 97 -15.31 -0.46 19.68
C VAL A 97 -16.21 -0.42 18.43
N GLY A 98 -17.22 -1.30 18.34
CA GLY A 98 -18.11 -1.36 17.15
C GLY A 98 -18.86 -0.06 16.87
N TRP A 99 -19.16 0.74 17.90
CA TRP A 99 -19.77 2.06 17.76
C TRP A 99 -18.88 3.05 16.95
N MET A 100 -17.57 2.79 16.86
CA MET A 100 -16.64 3.62 16.11
C MET A 100 -16.68 3.36 14.60
N ILE A 101 -17.32 2.27 14.13
CA ILE A 101 -17.34 1.89 12.70
C ILE A 101 -17.81 3.03 11.78
N PRO A 102 -18.92 3.74 12.05
CA PRO A 102 -19.32 4.87 11.21
C PRO A 102 -18.25 5.95 11.13
N PHE A 103 -17.60 6.26 12.23
CA PHE A 103 -16.54 7.27 12.28
C PHE A 103 -15.27 6.81 11.57
N ALA A 104 -14.89 5.53 11.73
CA ALA A 104 -13.73 4.95 11.05
C ALA A 104 -13.94 4.89 9.52
N VAL A 105 -15.11 4.51 9.05
CA VAL A 105 -15.37 4.39 7.61
C VAL A 105 -15.69 5.76 7.00
N PHE A 106 -16.72 6.46 7.50
CA PHE A 106 -17.16 7.72 6.91
C PHE A 106 -16.30 8.91 7.31
N GLY A 107 -15.84 8.95 8.57
CA GLY A 107 -14.99 10.03 9.08
C GLY A 107 -13.63 10.03 8.42
N LEU A 108 -12.94 8.85 8.37
CA LEU A 108 -11.67 8.74 7.67
C LEU A 108 -11.82 9.02 6.17
N SER A 109 -12.85 8.45 5.52
CA SER A 109 -13.10 8.70 4.10
C SER A 109 -13.39 10.18 3.82
N GLY A 110 -14.16 10.85 4.68
CA GLY A 110 -14.45 12.27 4.57
C GLY A 110 -13.22 13.16 4.80
N PHE A 111 -12.36 12.79 5.74
CA PHE A 111 -11.07 13.44 5.97
C PHE A 111 -10.14 13.29 4.75
N LEU A 112 -9.98 12.07 4.23
CA LEU A 112 -9.16 11.81 3.04
C LEU A 112 -9.73 12.47 1.79
N ALA A 113 -11.04 12.63 1.69
CA ALA A 113 -11.70 13.34 0.60
C ALA A 113 -11.34 14.83 0.52
N VAL A 114 -10.87 15.44 1.62
CA VAL A 114 -10.38 16.83 1.62
C VAL A 114 -9.24 17.02 0.62
N PHE A 115 -8.33 16.06 0.51
CA PHE A 115 -7.22 16.12 -0.45
C PHE A 115 -7.72 16.18 -1.90
N ALA A 116 -8.74 15.39 -2.24
CA ALA A 116 -9.38 15.45 -3.56
C ALA A 116 -10.15 16.76 -3.78
N GLY A 117 -10.80 17.29 -2.72
CA GLY A 117 -11.46 18.59 -2.75
C GLY A 117 -10.49 19.74 -3.03
N VAL A 118 -9.33 19.74 -2.38
CA VAL A 118 -8.27 20.74 -2.62
C VAL A 118 -7.72 20.62 -4.05
N ALA A 119 -7.47 19.39 -4.53
CA ALA A 119 -6.99 19.16 -5.88
C ALA A 119 -7.98 19.72 -6.94
N THR A 120 -9.26 19.41 -6.81
CA THR A 120 -10.27 19.89 -7.78
C THR A 120 -10.51 21.40 -7.69
N LEU A 121 -10.39 22.00 -6.53
CA LEU A 121 -10.41 23.46 -6.38
C LEU A 121 -9.23 24.10 -7.12
N ALA A 122 -8.04 23.54 -7.00
CA ALA A 122 -6.85 24.03 -7.72
C ALA A 122 -7.02 23.90 -9.24
N VAL A 123 -7.52 22.75 -9.72
CA VAL A 123 -7.82 22.53 -11.17
C VAL A 123 -8.86 23.55 -11.69
N TRP A 124 -9.93 23.76 -10.93
CA TRP A 124 -10.96 24.71 -11.33
C TRP A 124 -10.41 26.14 -11.46
N ARG A 125 -9.55 26.57 -10.52
CA ARG A 125 -8.89 27.89 -10.59
C ARG A 125 -7.91 28.01 -11.74
N ALA A 126 -7.18 26.94 -12.07
CA ALA A 126 -6.20 26.94 -13.13
C ALA A 126 -6.80 26.85 -14.55
N GLY A 127 -8.03 26.34 -14.65
CA GLY A 127 -8.77 26.19 -15.92
C GLY A 127 -9.01 24.70 -16.28
N PRO A 128 -10.23 24.18 -16.09
CA PRO A 128 -10.53 22.75 -16.24
C PRO A 128 -10.82 22.31 -17.68
N SER A 129 -10.51 23.13 -18.70
CA SER A 129 -10.91 22.88 -20.09
C SER A 129 -9.79 22.27 -20.94
N GLY A 130 -10.15 21.41 -21.90
CA GLY A 130 -9.23 20.83 -22.87
C GLY A 130 -8.07 20.06 -22.24
N LEU A 131 -6.92 20.05 -22.90
CA LEU A 131 -5.69 19.44 -22.40
C LEU A 131 -5.15 20.13 -21.14
N ALA A 132 -5.37 21.44 -20.99
CA ALA A 132 -4.99 22.16 -19.77
C ALA A 132 -5.63 21.52 -18.54
N GLY A 133 -6.94 21.26 -18.59
CA GLY A 133 -7.65 20.60 -17.50
C GLY A 133 -7.13 19.19 -17.21
N VAL A 134 -6.76 18.42 -18.23
CA VAL A 134 -6.17 17.08 -18.08
C VAL A 134 -4.85 17.17 -17.32
N PHE A 135 -3.94 18.05 -17.74
CA PHE A 135 -2.62 18.17 -17.12
C PHE A 135 -2.70 18.75 -15.71
N PHE A 136 -3.54 19.76 -15.48
CA PHE A 136 -3.76 20.28 -14.12
C PHE A 136 -4.40 19.25 -13.20
N LEU A 137 -5.33 18.42 -13.69
CA LEU A 137 -5.94 17.36 -12.88
C LEU A 137 -4.90 16.30 -12.48
N ALA A 138 -4.07 15.86 -13.43
CA ALA A 138 -3.01 14.90 -13.15
C ALA A 138 -1.99 15.44 -12.15
N ALA A 139 -1.54 16.69 -12.32
CA ALA A 139 -0.61 17.34 -11.41
C ALA A 139 -1.21 17.53 -9.99
N ALA A 140 -2.41 18.09 -9.89
CA ALA A 140 -3.06 18.36 -8.61
C ALA A 140 -3.45 17.09 -7.86
N TRP A 141 -3.93 16.07 -8.57
CA TRP A 141 -4.23 14.76 -7.98
C TRP A 141 -2.98 14.10 -7.40
N THR A 142 -1.89 14.07 -8.18
CA THR A 142 -0.61 13.50 -7.71
C THR A 142 -0.05 14.25 -6.52
N LEU A 143 -0.13 15.58 -6.52
CA LEU A 143 0.26 16.38 -5.36
C LEU A 143 -0.60 16.06 -4.14
N ALA A 144 -1.90 15.83 -4.33
CA ALA A 144 -2.81 15.42 -3.26
C ALA A 144 -2.47 14.01 -2.73
N GLU A 145 -2.10 13.04 -3.61
CA GLU A 145 -1.63 11.71 -3.19
C GLU A 145 -0.30 11.81 -2.41
N ILE A 146 0.65 12.62 -2.87
CA ILE A 146 1.90 12.87 -2.14
C ILE A 146 1.59 13.49 -0.77
N ALA A 147 0.79 14.56 -0.72
CA ALA A 147 0.43 15.20 0.53
C ALA A 147 -0.24 14.21 1.51
N ARG A 148 -1.15 13.37 1.03
CA ARG A 148 -1.79 12.31 1.80
C ARG A 148 -0.80 11.25 2.29
N GLY A 149 0.29 11.02 1.58
CA GLY A 149 1.37 10.09 1.94
C GLY A 149 2.32 10.62 3.03
N TYR A 150 2.32 11.95 3.30
CA TYR A 150 3.26 12.57 4.25
C TYR A 150 2.58 13.33 5.39
N LEU A 151 1.43 13.97 5.16
CA LEU A 151 0.74 14.74 6.18
C LEU A 151 0.00 13.82 7.17
N PHE A 152 -0.09 14.24 8.44
CA PHE A 152 -0.82 13.53 9.50
C PHE A 152 -0.36 12.06 9.67
N THR A 153 0.95 11.83 9.67
CA THR A 153 1.63 10.53 9.67
C THR A 153 1.65 9.80 8.33
N GLY A 154 0.82 10.19 7.37
CA GLY A 154 0.73 9.63 6.04
C GLY A 154 -0.20 8.42 5.93
N PHE A 155 -0.97 8.38 4.81
CA PHE A 155 -1.79 7.22 4.45
C PHE A 155 -1.83 7.06 2.91
N PRO A 156 -0.74 6.61 2.27
CA PRO A 156 -0.66 6.43 0.81
C PRO A 156 -1.34 5.12 0.35
N TRP A 157 -2.50 4.80 0.90
CA TRP A 157 -3.31 3.65 0.49
C TRP A 157 -4.11 4.00 -0.76
N ASN A 158 -4.37 3.03 -1.66
CA ASN A 158 -5.15 3.24 -2.88
C ASN A 158 -4.61 4.37 -3.78
N LEU A 159 -3.31 4.36 -4.08
CA LEU A 159 -2.74 5.21 -5.13
C LEU A 159 -3.29 4.75 -6.49
N ILE A 160 -3.64 5.70 -7.36
CA ILE A 160 -4.23 5.37 -8.67
C ILE A 160 -3.30 4.47 -9.51
N ALA A 161 -2.00 4.58 -9.34
CA ALA A 161 -1.04 3.70 -9.99
C ALA A 161 -1.33 2.21 -9.78
N THR A 162 -1.96 1.83 -8.64
CA THR A 162 -2.19 0.40 -8.32
C THR A 162 -3.19 -0.29 -9.23
N VAL A 163 -3.92 0.44 -10.08
CA VAL A 163 -4.75 -0.14 -11.15
C VAL A 163 -3.94 -1.04 -12.11
N TRP A 164 -2.62 -0.79 -12.22
CA TRP A 164 -1.73 -1.49 -13.14
C TRP A 164 -1.09 -2.76 -12.57
N THR A 165 -1.40 -3.15 -11.34
CA THR A 165 -0.74 -4.29 -10.69
C THR A 165 -0.89 -5.59 -11.49
N GLU A 166 -2.03 -5.81 -12.15
CA GLU A 166 -2.25 -6.99 -13.00
C GLU A 166 -1.77 -6.79 -14.45
N THR A 167 -1.35 -5.57 -14.82
CA THR A 167 -0.73 -5.28 -16.11
C THR A 167 0.77 -5.12 -15.90
N GLU A 168 1.48 -6.25 -15.75
CA GLU A 168 2.90 -6.28 -15.37
C GLU A 168 3.77 -5.40 -16.28
N THR A 169 3.43 -5.29 -17.57
CA THR A 169 4.16 -4.46 -18.52
C THR A 169 4.08 -2.96 -18.19
N VAL A 170 2.92 -2.46 -17.76
CA VAL A 170 2.77 -1.05 -17.33
C VAL A 170 3.36 -0.83 -15.95
N LEU A 171 3.24 -1.83 -15.06
CA LEU A 171 3.83 -1.80 -13.72
C LEU A 171 5.35 -1.52 -13.77
N GLN A 172 6.04 -1.95 -14.84
CA GLN A 172 7.48 -1.69 -15.00
C GLN A 172 7.84 -0.20 -14.96
N LEU A 173 6.93 0.70 -15.37
CA LEU A 173 7.14 2.13 -15.27
C LEU A 173 7.38 2.61 -13.83
N ALA A 174 6.90 1.89 -12.83
CA ALA A 174 7.15 2.21 -11.43
C ALA A 174 8.65 2.20 -11.09
N SER A 175 9.48 1.43 -11.80
CA SER A 175 10.93 1.45 -11.62
C SER A 175 11.58 2.80 -11.99
N ILE A 176 10.91 3.58 -12.85
CA ILE A 176 11.37 4.93 -13.25
C ILE A 176 10.58 5.98 -12.47
N LEU A 177 9.26 5.92 -12.53
CA LEU A 177 8.36 6.98 -12.09
C LEU A 177 7.97 6.87 -10.60
N GLY A 178 8.11 5.68 -10.01
CA GLY A 178 7.49 5.34 -8.74
C GLY A 178 5.96 5.31 -8.81
N ALA A 179 5.30 4.96 -7.72
CA ALA A 179 3.84 4.91 -7.67
C ALA A 179 3.20 6.29 -7.89
N TYR A 180 3.75 7.35 -7.30
CA TYR A 180 3.20 8.70 -7.48
C TYR A 180 3.34 9.22 -8.91
N GLY A 181 4.50 9.02 -9.57
CA GLY A 181 4.69 9.43 -10.96
C GLY A 181 3.83 8.61 -11.93
N LEU A 182 3.65 7.31 -11.65
CA LEU A 182 2.75 6.46 -12.43
C LEU A 182 1.27 6.85 -12.19
N SER A 183 0.89 7.30 -10.98
CA SER A 183 -0.44 7.90 -10.74
C SER A 183 -0.65 9.14 -11.60
N ALA A 184 0.34 10.03 -11.72
CA ALA A 184 0.27 11.22 -12.56
C ALA A 184 -0.02 10.87 -14.02
N LEU A 185 0.74 9.92 -14.59
CA LEU A 185 0.54 9.43 -15.95
C LEU A 185 -0.84 8.79 -16.12
N SER A 186 -1.26 7.98 -15.16
CA SER A 186 -2.55 7.29 -15.17
C SER A 186 -3.72 8.27 -15.17
N VAL A 187 -3.71 9.25 -14.27
CA VAL A 187 -4.77 10.28 -14.21
C VAL A 187 -4.80 11.10 -15.49
N ALA A 188 -3.64 11.47 -16.06
CA ALA A 188 -3.58 12.16 -17.34
C ALA A 188 -4.27 11.34 -18.44
N VAL A 189 -3.92 10.05 -18.58
CA VAL A 189 -4.50 9.15 -19.60
C VAL A 189 -6.01 8.96 -19.38
N PHE A 190 -6.44 8.72 -18.14
CA PHE A 190 -7.85 8.49 -17.82
C PHE A 190 -8.73 9.73 -18.01
N ALA A 191 -8.16 10.92 -17.89
CA ALA A 191 -8.89 12.17 -18.11
C ALA A 191 -8.97 12.61 -19.60
N LEU A 192 -8.18 12.03 -20.51
CA LEU A 192 -8.17 12.41 -21.94
C LEU A 192 -9.55 12.38 -22.61
N PRO A 193 -10.47 11.42 -22.32
CA PRO A 193 -11.80 11.43 -22.93
C PRO A 193 -12.61 12.70 -22.61
N ALA A 194 -12.28 13.42 -21.53
CA ALA A 194 -12.94 14.68 -21.19
C ALA A 194 -12.73 15.78 -22.24
N THR A 195 -11.69 15.68 -23.05
CA THR A 195 -11.42 16.63 -24.14
C THR A 195 -12.39 16.47 -25.31
N LEU A 196 -13.10 15.35 -25.42
CA LEU A 196 -13.98 14.97 -26.53
C LEU A 196 -13.29 14.95 -27.90
N ARG A 197 -11.97 14.78 -27.93
CA ARG A 197 -11.14 14.76 -29.16
C ARG A 197 -10.46 13.41 -29.32
N ALA A 198 -10.82 12.70 -30.39
CA ALA A 198 -10.27 11.37 -30.69
C ALA A 198 -8.73 11.36 -30.74
N ARG A 199 -8.11 12.41 -31.32
CA ARG A 199 -6.65 12.52 -31.41
C ARG A 199 -5.95 12.47 -30.04
N HIS A 200 -6.55 13.03 -28.98
CA HIS A 200 -5.95 13.00 -27.64
C HIS A 200 -6.05 11.60 -27.03
N VAL A 201 -7.21 10.95 -27.21
CA VAL A 201 -7.41 9.57 -26.75
C VAL A 201 -6.46 8.62 -27.50
N LEU A 202 -6.32 8.78 -28.82
CA LEU A 202 -5.38 8.00 -29.64
C LEU A 202 -3.92 8.24 -29.22
N ALA A 203 -3.53 9.49 -28.93
CA ALA A 203 -2.19 9.79 -28.43
C ALA A 203 -1.93 9.13 -27.05
N GLY A 204 -2.92 9.15 -26.15
CA GLY A 204 -2.84 8.45 -24.87
C GLY A 204 -2.74 6.94 -25.03
N ALA A 205 -3.53 6.36 -25.95
CA ALA A 205 -3.47 4.93 -26.27
C ALA A 205 -2.11 4.54 -26.88
N ALA A 206 -1.56 5.36 -27.77
CA ALA A 206 -0.22 5.16 -28.34
C ALA A 206 0.87 5.23 -27.25
N GLY A 207 0.80 6.22 -26.35
CA GLY A 207 1.70 6.32 -25.20
C GLY A 207 1.63 5.11 -24.28
N LEU A 208 0.43 4.61 -24.01
CA LEU A 208 0.24 3.40 -23.22
C LEU A 208 0.79 2.15 -23.94
N ALA A 209 0.58 2.03 -25.26
CA ALA A 209 1.14 0.95 -26.05
C ALA A 209 2.68 0.96 -26.05
N LEU A 210 3.31 2.14 -26.16
CA LEU A 210 4.76 2.30 -26.03
C LEU A 210 5.25 1.89 -24.63
N ALA A 211 4.54 2.29 -23.59
CA ALA A 211 4.83 1.89 -22.21
C ALA A 211 4.74 0.37 -22.02
N MET A 212 3.71 -0.27 -22.58
CA MET A 212 3.55 -1.73 -22.57
C MET A 212 4.65 -2.42 -23.36
N GLY A 213 5.02 -1.90 -24.53
CA GLY A 213 6.12 -2.43 -25.35
C GLY A 213 7.47 -2.37 -24.63
N TRP A 214 7.77 -1.22 -24.01
CA TRP A 214 8.97 -1.08 -23.18
C TRP A 214 8.97 -2.02 -21.98
N GLY A 215 7.84 -2.12 -21.28
CA GLY A 215 7.72 -3.03 -20.14
C GLY A 215 7.85 -4.50 -20.53
N ALA A 216 7.29 -4.89 -21.68
CA ALA A 216 7.45 -6.24 -22.22
C ALA A 216 8.91 -6.55 -22.54
N TRP A 217 9.59 -5.61 -23.21
CA TRP A 217 11.03 -5.71 -23.47
C TRP A 217 11.84 -5.83 -22.16
N ARG A 218 11.57 -4.94 -21.16
CA ARG A 218 12.26 -5.00 -19.88
C ARG A 218 12.07 -6.35 -19.18
N LEU A 219 10.86 -6.90 -19.24
CA LEU A 219 10.55 -8.20 -18.65
C LEU A 219 11.23 -9.36 -19.38
N SER A 220 11.36 -9.32 -20.71
CA SER A 220 12.02 -10.36 -21.51
C SER A 220 13.54 -10.39 -21.30
N GLU A 221 14.17 -9.22 -21.17
CA GLU A 221 15.61 -9.12 -20.92
C GLU A 221 16.02 -9.49 -19.48
N ASN A 222 15.05 -9.54 -18.58
CA ASN A 222 15.31 -9.78 -17.15
C ASN A 222 14.47 -10.94 -16.62
N PRO A 223 14.85 -12.19 -16.90
CA PRO A 223 14.24 -13.35 -16.28
C PRO A 223 14.51 -13.35 -14.77
N THR A 224 13.63 -14.01 -14.01
CA THR A 224 13.82 -14.13 -12.56
C THR A 224 15.06 -14.96 -12.26
N ALA A 225 16.07 -14.34 -11.67
CA ALA A 225 17.25 -15.01 -11.11
C ALA A 225 17.03 -15.30 -9.63
N PHE A 226 17.76 -16.27 -9.09
CA PHE A 226 17.65 -16.69 -7.70
C PHE A 226 18.99 -16.63 -6.99
N VAL A 227 18.95 -16.36 -5.68
CA VAL A 227 20.14 -16.43 -4.82
C VAL A 227 20.50 -17.92 -4.62
N PRO A 228 21.74 -18.33 -4.92
CA PRO A 228 22.15 -19.71 -4.74
C PRO A 228 21.99 -20.18 -3.29
N ASP A 229 21.61 -21.42 -3.12
CA ASP A 229 21.54 -22.13 -1.83
C ASP A 229 20.59 -21.52 -0.79
N VAL A 230 19.76 -20.53 -1.13
CA VAL A 230 18.73 -19.98 -0.24
C VAL A 230 17.37 -20.60 -0.55
N ARG A 231 16.84 -21.35 0.41
CA ARG A 231 15.56 -22.05 0.32
C ARG A 231 14.66 -21.60 1.48
N LEU A 232 13.67 -20.79 1.15
CA LEU A 232 12.76 -20.21 2.12
C LEU A 232 11.55 -21.11 2.35
N ARG A 233 11.02 -21.09 3.58
CA ARG A 233 9.69 -21.57 3.94
C ARG A 233 8.92 -20.45 4.62
N LEU A 234 7.86 -19.98 3.98
CA LEU A 234 6.93 -18.99 4.50
C LEU A 234 5.77 -19.72 5.16
N VAL A 235 5.49 -19.43 6.42
CA VAL A 235 4.48 -20.15 7.20
C VAL A 235 3.28 -19.26 7.47
N GLN A 236 2.11 -19.68 7.01
CA GLN A 236 0.84 -18.98 7.19
C GLN A 236 -0.13 -19.84 8.01
N PRO A 237 -0.18 -19.68 9.33
CA PRO A 237 -1.07 -20.47 10.20
C PRO A 237 -2.54 -20.03 10.10
N ALA A 238 -2.83 -18.88 9.50
CA ALA A 238 -4.14 -18.27 9.37
C ALA A 238 -4.93 -18.26 10.70
N VAL A 239 -4.27 -17.85 11.78
CA VAL A 239 -4.91 -17.72 13.08
C VAL A 239 -5.89 -16.54 13.05
N PRO A 240 -7.18 -16.77 13.38
CA PRO A 240 -8.13 -15.66 13.49
C PRO A 240 -7.66 -14.62 14.51
N GLN A 241 -7.80 -13.35 14.19
CA GLN A 241 -7.29 -12.27 15.05
C GLN A 241 -7.86 -12.31 16.47
N ALA A 242 -9.12 -12.67 16.63
CA ALA A 242 -9.77 -12.81 17.95
C ALA A 242 -9.10 -13.87 18.85
N LEU A 243 -8.53 -14.93 18.26
CA LEU A 243 -7.89 -16.03 19.01
C LEU A 243 -6.38 -15.83 19.19
N LYS A 244 -5.81 -14.81 18.57
CA LYS A 244 -4.34 -14.60 18.56
C LYS A 244 -3.78 -14.30 19.95
N TRP A 245 -4.52 -13.51 20.73
CA TRP A 245 -4.11 -13.06 22.07
C TRP A 245 -4.86 -13.78 23.19
N ASP A 246 -5.74 -14.72 22.85
CA ASP A 246 -6.49 -15.50 23.81
C ASP A 246 -5.52 -16.37 24.62
N PRO A 247 -5.50 -16.25 25.96
CA PRO A 247 -4.65 -17.05 26.84
C PRO A 247 -4.82 -18.56 26.69
N GLU A 248 -6.03 -19.02 26.34
CA GLU A 248 -6.34 -20.45 26.17
C GLU A 248 -5.90 -20.97 24.80
N ALA A 249 -5.95 -20.12 23.76
CA ALA A 249 -5.63 -20.51 22.39
C ALA A 249 -4.15 -20.31 22.01
N ARG A 250 -3.42 -19.39 22.66
CA ARG A 250 -2.08 -18.95 22.23
C ARG A 250 -1.04 -20.08 22.22
N GLU A 251 -1.10 -21.04 23.14
CA GLU A 251 -0.18 -22.19 23.15
C GLU A 251 -0.47 -23.14 21.97
N ALA A 252 -1.75 -23.43 21.73
CA ALA A 252 -2.16 -24.24 20.60
C ALA A 252 -1.82 -23.56 19.25
N ASN A 253 -1.96 -22.23 19.15
CA ASN A 253 -1.58 -21.46 17.98
C ASN A 253 -0.07 -21.53 17.73
N LEU A 254 0.76 -21.45 18.78
CA LEU A 254 2.21 -21.60 18.65
C LEU A 254 2.58 -23.02 18.22
N ALA A 255 2.05 -24.04 18.88
CA ALA A 255 2.30 -25.45 18.54
C ALA A 255 1.90 -25.75 17.08
N ARG A 256 0.75 -25.23 16.62
CA ARG A 256 0.31 -25.34 15.23
C ARG A 256 1.30 -24.68 14.26
N THR A 257 1.81 -23.48 14.60
CA THR A 257 2.76 -22.76 13.74
C THR A 257 4.09 -23.51 13.65
N ILE A 258 4.59 -24.08 14.77
CA ILE A 258 5.77 -24.95 14.79
C ILE A 258 5.53 -26.19 13.94
N ALA A 259 4.41 -26.88 14.12
CA ALA A 259 4.06 -28.08 13.35
C ALA A 259 4.02 -27.80 11.83
N LEU A 260 3.38 -26.70 11.41
CA LEU A 260 3.37 -26.26 10.01
C LEU A 260 4.78 -25.96 9.47
N SER A 261 5.66 -25.42 10.31
CA SER A 261 7.05 -25.15 9.91
C SER A 261 7.81 -26.44 9.59
N ARG A 262 7.47 -27.52 10.26
CA ARG A 262 8.18 -28.81 10.22
C ARG A 262 7.59 -29.87 9.28
N VAL A 263 6.63 -29.48 8.45
CA VAL A 263 6.09 -30.42 7.44
C VAL A 263 7.17 -30.83 6.44
N GLU A 264 6.89 -31.84 5.63
CA GLU A 264 7.80 -32.43 4.63
C GLU A 264 8.71 -31.40 3.95
N GLY A 265 9.98 -31.74 3.78
CA GLY A 265 11.01 -30.89 3.17
C GLY A 265 11.64 -29.86 4.13
N PHE A 266 11.28 -29.87 5.42
CA PHE A 266 11.81 -28.95 6.42
C PHE A 266 13.34 -28.96 6.50
N GLU A 267 13.95 -30.16 6.51
CA GLU A 267 15.39 -30.38 6.65
C GLU A 267 16.21 -29.77 5.50
N THR A 268 15.56 -29.50 4.37
CA THR A 268 16.22 -28.92 3.20
C THR A 268 16.06 -27.40 3.13
N ARG A 269 15.33 -26.80 4.06
CA ARG A 269 15.15 -25.34 4.12
C ARG A 269 16.34 -24.69 4.80
N THR A 270 16.63 -23.45 4.40
CA THR A 270 17.68 -22.64 5.03
C THR A 270 17.07 -21.63 5.98
N HIS A 271 15.88 -21.14 5.66
CA HIS A 271 15.20 -20.14 6.47
C HIS A 271 13.70 -20.45 6.53
N VAL A 272 13.16 -20.39 7.76
CA VAL A 272 11.72 -20.40 8.02
C VAL A 272 11.32 -18.99 8.40
N ILE A 273 10.19 -18.51 7.89
CA ILE A 273 9.75 -17.14 8.11
C ILE A 273 8.29 -17.13 8.57
N TRP A 274 8.04 -16.51 9.70
CA TRP A 274 6.72 -16.29 10.29
C TRP A 274 6.30 -14.83 10.15
N GLY A 275 5.01 -14.57 10.06
CA GLY A 275 4.46 -13.22 9.90
C GLY A 275 4.61 -12.31 11.14
N GLU A 276 4.03 -11.14 11.07
CA GLU A 276 3.98 -10.14 12.13
C GLU A 276 3.29 -10.70 13.38
N THR A 277 3.88 -10.45 14.56
CA THR A 277 3.35 -10.94 15.85
C THR A 277 2.88 -12.39 15.78
N ALA A 278 3.65 -13.26 15.10
CA ALA A 278 3.32 -14.67 14.90
C ALA A 278 3.27 -15.44 16.21
N THR A 279 3.94 -14.94 17.24
CA THR A 279 3.86 -15.45 18.60
C THR A 279 3.27 -14.39 19.54
N ALA A 280 2.31 -14.82 20.37
CA ALA A 280 1.71 -13.98 21.41
C ALA A 280 2.59 -13.87 22.67
N PHE A 281 3.87 -14.27 22.56
CA PHE A 281 4.82 -14.28 23.68
C PHE A 281 5.97 -13.33 23.37
N PRO A 282 6.38 -12.47 24.33
CA PRO A 282 7.60 -11.68 24.18
C PRO A 282 8.82 -12.58 24.05
N MET A 283 9.66 -12.33 23.06
CA MET A 283 10.85 -13.15 22.80
C MET A 283 12.16 -12.51 23.29
N TRP A 284 12.13 -11.24 23.63
CA TRP A 284 13.32 -10.48 24.00
C TRP A 284 13.63 -10.53 25.49
N GLY A 285 14.93 -10.33 25.83
CA GLY A 285 15.42 -10.28 27.20
C GLY A 285 15.93 -11.61 27.75
N GLY A 286 16.60 -11.51 28.92
CA GLY A 286 17.18 -12.65 29.63
C GLY A 286 16.24 -13.31 30.65
N HIS A 287 14.99 -12.89 30.72
CA HIS A 287 14.04 -13.50 31.63
C HIS A 287 13.87 -15.01 31.33
N PRO A 288 13.92 -15.90 32.35
CA PRO A 288 13.88 -17.36 32.13
C PRO A 288 12.73 -17.85 31.27
N ARG A 289 11.53 -17.27 31.42
CA ARG A 289 10.37 -17.60 30.55
C ARG A 289 10.58 -17.20 29.09
N ALA A 290 11.25 -16.08 28.82
CA ALA A 290 11.54 -15.66 27.44
C ALA A 290 12.61 -16.58 26.81
N VAL A 291 13.62 -17.00 27.57
CA VAL A 291 14.63 -17.95 27.12
C VAL A 291 13.98 -19.31 26.79
N GLU A 292 13.15 -19.83 27.68
CA GLU A 292 12.44 -21.10 27.48
C GLU A 292 11.53 -21.02 26.23
N ARG A 293 10.82 -19.91 26.05
CA ARG A 293 9.95 -19.70 24.89
C ARG A 293 10.74 -19.66 23.59
N ARG A 294 11.91 -19.02 23.58
CA ARG A 294 12.79 -19.04 22.40
C ARG A 294 13.28 -20.44 22.06
N ARG A 295 13.60 -21.29 23.06
CA ARG A 295 13.96 -22.69 22.83
C ARG A 295 12.82 -23.47 22.20
N GLN A 296 11.59 -23.29 22.67
CA GLN A 296 10.42 -23.90 22.06
C GLN A 296 10.23 -23.45 20.61
N ILE A 297 10.34 -22.15 20.35
CA ILE A 297 10.22 -21.58 18.99
C ILE A 297 11.35 -22.07 18.09
N ALA A 298 12.54 -22.31 18.65
CA ALA A 298 13.70 -22.83 17.92
C ALA A 298 13.47 -24.25 17.34
N GLU A 299 12.45 -24.97 17.80
CA GLU A 299 12.04 -26.24 17.17
C GLU A 299 11.61 -26.05 15.70
N ALA A 300 11.24 -24.83 15.29
CA ALA A 300 10.91 -24.46 13.93
C ALA A 300 12.13 -23.98 13.11
N VAL A 301 13.32 -24.01 13.68
CA VAL A 301 14.57 -23.71 12.97
C VAL A 301 15.06 -24.96 12.24
N PRO A 302 15.23 -24.92 10.91
CA PRO A 302 15.75 -26.07 10.16
C PRO A 302 17.21 -26.35 10.52
N PRO A 303 17.72 -27.57 10.30
CA PRO A 303 19.11 -27.92 10.58
C PRO A 303 20.09 -26.98 9.90
N GLY A 304 20.94 -26.30 10.68
CA GLY A 304 21.89 -25.31 10.18
C GLY A 304 21.27 -24.01 9.64
N GLY A 305 19.96 -23.83 9.79
CA GLY A 305 19.21 -22.69 9.28
C GLY A 305 18.82 -21.67 10.34
N ILE A 306 17.89 -20.79 10.00
CA ILE A 306 17.44 -19.67 10.83
C ILE A 306 15.91 -19.55 10.75
N LEU A 307 15.28 -19.17 11.87
CA LEU A 307 13.90 -18.71 11.90
C LEU A 307 13.86 -17.18 12.01
N ILE A 308 13.03 -16.55 11.17
CA ILE A 308 12.69 -15.15 11.29
C ILE A 308 11.22 -15.06 11.71
N ALA A 309 10.92 -14.40 12.82
CA ALA A 309 9.57 -14.34 13.36
C ALA A 309 9.23 -12.95 13.89
N GLY A 310 8.01 -12.49 13.59
CA GLY A 310 7.43 -11.32 14.22
C GLY A 310 7.00 -11.61 15.66
N ALA A 311 7.40 -10.77 16.60
CA ALA A 311 6.98 -10.84 18.01
C ALA A 311 7.06 -9.45 18.66
N ILE A 312 6.40 -9.31 19.81
CA ILE A 312 6.53 -8.12 20.64
C ILE A 312 7.87 -8.18 21.39
N ARG A 313 8.66 -7.11 21.29
CA ARG A 313 9.81 -6.85 22.16
C ARG A 313 9.36 -5.97 23.32
N VAL A 314 9.71 -6.33 24.53
CA VAL A 314 9.39 -5.57 25.75
C VAL A 314 10.66 -5.33 26.52
N GLU A 315 10.88 -4.10 26.92
CA GLU A 315 11.96 -3.71 27.83
C GLU A 315 11.40 -2.85 28.95
N GLN A 316 12.04 -2.92 30.11
CA GLN A 316 11.76 -2.07 31.24
C GLN A 316 12.97 -1.17 31.46
N ASP A 317 12.73 0.13 31.46
CA ASP A 317 13.80 1.08 31.71
C ASP A 317 14.24 1.05 33.20
N PRO A 318 15.38 1.65 33.54
CA PRO A 318 15.84 1.72 34.93
C PRO A 318 14.86 2.41 35.89
N GLY A 319 13.96 3.24 35.39
CA GLY A 319 12.88 3.91 36.13
C GLY A 319 11.63 3.06 36.32
N GLY A 320 11.60 1.84 35.74
CA GLY A 320 10.46 0.91 35.82
C GLY A 320 9.40 1.11 34.75
N ALA A 321 9.53 2.08 33.84
CA ALA A 321 8.59 2.25 32.74
C ALA A 321 8.77 1.14 31.70
N VAL A 322 7.64 0.58 31.25
CA VAL A 322 7.61 -0.50 30.26
C VAL A 322 7.49 0.09 28.86
N GLN A 323 8.42 -0.28 27.99
CA GLN A 323 8.39 0.03 26.57
C GLN A 323 8.14 -1.25 25.76
N ALA A 324 7.35 -1.15 24.69
CA ALA A 324 7.02 -2.27 23.82
C ALA A 324 7.18 -1.88 22.35
N TRP A 325 7.77 -2.78 21.56
CA TRP A 325 7.94 -2.61 20.12
C TRP A 325 7.32 -3.79 19.37
N ASN A 326 6.76 -3.52 18.24
CA ASN A 326 6.41 -4.53 17.25
C ASN A 326 7.67 -4.86 16.45
N SER A 327 8.19 -6.09 16.56
CA SER A 327 9.55 -6.38 16.09
C SER A 327 9.62 -7.63 15.22
N ALA A 328 10.65 -7.70 14.38
CA ALA A 328 11.10 -8.89 13.67
C ALA A 328 12.40 -9.39 14.30
N HIS A 329 12.48 -10.68 14.56
CA HIS A 329 13.61 -11.33 15.21
C HIS A 329 14.14 -12.48 14.36
N ALA A 330 15.46 -12.59 14.22
CA ALA A 330 16.11 -13.78 13.67
C ALA A 330 16.73 -14.59 14.80
N ILE A 331 16.45 -15.88 14.85
CA ILE A 331 16.94 -16.81 15.89
C ILE A 331 17.55 -18.06 15.29
N ASP A 332 18.58 -18.60 15.95
CA ASP A 332 19.22 -19.87 15.60
C ASP A 332 18.55 -21.08 16.29
N ALA A 333 19.07 -22.28 16.03
CA ALA A 333 18.59 -23.53 16.61
C ALA A 333 18.79 -23.62 18.14
N GLN A 334 19.61 -22.76 18.74
CA GLN A 334 19.82 -22.66 20.17
C GLN A 334 18.86 -21.65 20.83
N GLY A 335 18.05 -20.96 20.02
CA GLY A 335 17.19 -19.88 20.49
C GLY A 335 17.93 -18.57 20.75
N SER A 336 19.16 -18.42 20.23
CA SER A 336 19.94 -17.19 20.33
C SER A 336 19.42 -16.16 19.35
N MET A 337 19.35 -14.90 19.80
CA MET A 337 18.92 -13.77 18.98
C MET A 337 20.09 -13.31 18.10
N LEU A 338 19.94 -13.42 16.79
CA LEU A 338 20.97 -13.06 15.80
C LEU A 338 20.81 -11.64 15.26
N ALA A 339 19.56 -11.21 15.09
CA ALA A 339 19.22 -9.90 14.59
C ALA A 339 17.84 -9.47 15.08
N ASN A 340 17.62 -8.15 15.13
CA ASN A 340 16.36 -7.52 15.51
C ASN A 340 16.09 -6.30 14.65
N TYR A 341 14.81 -6.03 14.39
CA TYR A 341 14.31 -4.81 13.79
C TYR A 341 13.01 -4.41 14.45
N ASP A 342 12.88 -3.16 14.84
CA ASP A 342 11.69 -2.60 15.44
C ASP A 342 10.92 -1.74 14.45
N LYS A 343 9.63 -1.97 14.32
CA LYS A 343 8.74 -1.22 13.44
C LYS A 343 8.83 0.27 13.74
N PHE A 344 9.18 1.08 12.72
CA PHE A 344 9.32 2.52 12.91
C PHE A 344 8.05 3.29 12.56
N HIS A 345 7.26 2.82 11.59
CA HIS A 345 6.04 3.51 11.16
C HIS A 345 4.81 2.81 11.73
N LEU A 346 4.35 3.29 12.87
CA LEU A 346 3.23 2.71 13.61
C LEU A 346 1.88 3.10 12.98
N VAL A 347 0.89 2.21 13.14
CA VAL A 347 -0.50 2.45 12.68
C VAL A 347 -1.22 3.36 13.69
N PRO A 348 -1.65 4.57 13.26
CA PRO A 348 -2.44 5.46 14.12
C PRO A 348 -3.73 4.78 14.58
N PHE A 349 -4.10 4.99 15.84
CA PHE A 349 -5.25 4.37 16.53
C PHE A 349 -5.17 2.86 16.68
N GLY A 350 -4.33 2.18 15.91
CA GLY A 350 -4.07 0.75 16.04
C GLY A 350 -3.00 0.45 17.08
N GLU A 351 -1.82 1.01 16.90
CA GLU A 351 -0.64 0.72 17.71
C GLU A 351 -0.30 1.83 18.71
N TYR A 352 -0.75 3.04 18.47
CA TYR A 352 -0.69 4.18 19.38
C TYR A 352 -1.88 5.11 19.16
N VAL A 353 -2.20 5.96 20.13
CA VAL A 353 -3.26 6.97 20.02
C VAL A 353 -2.63 8.34 19.73
N PRO A 354 -2.84 8.91 18.53
CA PRO A 354 -2.42 10.27 18.25
C PRO A 354 -3.07 11.26 19.22
N MET A 355 -2.31 12.25 19.70
CA MET A 355 -2.82 13.27 20.65
C MET A 355 -3.52 12.67 21.88
N ARG A 356 -2.97 11.63 22.48
CA ARG A 356 -3.55 10.92 23.63
C ARG A 356 -3.97 11.85 24.79
N GLY A 357 -3.28 12.98 24.97
CA GLY A 357 -3.65 13.97 25.98
C GLY A 357 -4.98 14.72 25.70
N ILE A 358 -5.50 14.65 24.46
CA ILE A 358 -6.74 15.31 24.04
C ILE A 358 -7.84 14.27 23.77
N LEU A 359 -7.46 13.11 23.24
CA LEU A 359 -8.38 12.04 22.83
C LEU A 359 -8.39 10.94 23.90
N PRO A 360 -9.40 10.87 24.79
CA PRO A 360 -9.51 9.86 25.83
C PRO A 360 -10.08 8.54 25.28
N ILE A 361 -9.45 8.01 24.22
CA ILE A 361 -9.83 6.74 23.60
C ILE A 361 -8.72 5.72 23.73
N ASP A 362 -9.08 4.45 23.81
CA ASP A 362 -8.13 3.35 23.79
C ASP A 362 -7.77 2.98 22.35
N ARG A 363 -6.54 2.46 22.17
CA ARG A 363 -6.13 1.89 20.89
C ARG A 363 -6.94 0.64 20.55
N VAL A 364 -7.03 0.33 19.26
CA VAL A 364 -7.77 -0.83 18.76
C VAL A 364 -7.04 -2.14 19.12
N VAL A 365 -5.71 -2.19 18.99
CA VAL A 365 -4.90 -3.35 19.38
C VAL A 365 -4.89 -3.48 20.91
N PRO A 366 -5.26 -4.64 21.48
CA PRO A 366 -5.21 -4.84 22.92
C PRO A 366 -3.82 -4.65 23.51
N GLY A 367 -3.73 -4.14 24.74
CA GLY A 367 -2.49 -3.96 25.48
C GLY A 367 -2.50 -2.73 26.39
N SER A 368 -1.61 -2.71 27.38
CA SER A 368 -1.56 -1.68 28.43
C SER A 368 -0.76 -0.43 28.04
N VAL A 369 0.15 -0.54 27.06
CA VAL A 369 1.03 0.57 26.61
C VAL A 369 1.01 0.71 25.10
N ASP A 370 1.14 1.94 24.60
CA ASP A 370 1.35 2.20 23.19
C ASP A 370 2.68 1.61 22.72
N PHE A 371 2.76 1.18 21.45
CA PHE A 371 4.05 0.77 20.93
C PHE A 371 4.99 1.96 20.75
N THR A 372 6.27 1.69 20.99
CA THR A 372 7.36 2.65 20.75
C THR A 372 7.83 2.49 19.30
N PRO A 373 7.99 3.59 18.53
CA PRO A 373 8.52 3.49 17.18
C PRO A 373 10.00 3.12 17.20
N GLY A 374 10.43 2.31 16.22
CA GLY A 374 11.84 2.07 15.94
C GLY A 374 12.54 3.31 15.33
N PRO A 375 13.86 3.25 15.15
CA PRO A 375 14.66 4.41 14.71
C PRO A 375 14.47 4.79 13.24
N GLY A 376 13.91 3.91 12.41
CA GLY A 376 13.71 4.15 10.98
C GLY A 376 13.94 2.90 10.14
N PRO A 377 13.84 3.01 8.80
CA PRO A 377 14.22 1.93 7.90
C PRO A 377 15.67 1.52 8.15
N ALA A 378 15.93 0.23 8.16
CA ALA A 378 17.26 -0.31 8.42
C ALA A 378 17.59 -1.46 7.50
N THR A 379 18.88 -1.68 7.26
CA THR A 379 19.39 -2.88 6.61
C THR A 379 20.11 -3.73 7.63
N ILE A 380 19.57 -4.92 7.93
CA ILE A 380 20.11 -5.86 8.90
C ILE A 380 20.81 -7.04 8.21
N ARG A 381 21.72 -7.68 8.92
CA ARG A 381 22.41 -8.89 8.46
C ARG A 381 21.86 -10.11 9.16
N ILE A 382 21.39 -11.07 8.37
CA ILE A 382 20.93 -12.38 8.84
C ILE A 382 21.83 -13.41 8.15
N PRO A 383 22.48 -14.32 8.87
CA PRO A 383 23.35 -15.33 8.27
C PRO A 383 22.63 -16.11 7.17
N GLY A 384 23.32 -16.36 6.06
CA GLY A 384 22.79 -17.10 4.90
C GLY A 384 21.84 -16.31 4.00
N LEU A 385 21.50 -15.05 4.34
CA LEU A 385 20.72 -14.15 3.48
C LEU A 385 21.58 -12.98 2.96
N PRO A 386 21.25 -12.42 1.79
CA PRO A 386 21.75 -11.10 1.43
C PRO A 386 21.27 -10.07 2.48
N PRO A 387 21.86 -8.86 2.52
CA PRO A 387 21.40 -7.81 3.44
C PRO A 387 19.88 -7.64 3.36
N VAL A 388 19.19 -7.64 4.49
CA VAL A 388 17.73 -7.64 4.60
C VAL A 388 17.22 -6.26 4.99
N GLY A 389 16.27 -5.72 4.24
CA GLY A 389 15.47 -4.56 4.60
C GLY A 389 14.13 -5.01 5.20
N PRO A 390 13.98 -5.09 6.53
CA PRO A 390 12.69 -5.46 7.12
C PRO A 390 11.65 -4.35 6.94
N SER A 391 10.40 -4.75 6.79
CA SER A 391 9.25 -3.86 6.69
C SER A 391 8.06 -4.55 7.35
N ILE A 392 7.56 -4.00 8.46
CA ILE A 392 6.48 -4.63 9.22
C ILE A 392 5.14 -4.00 8.82
N CYS A 393 4.26 -4.82 8.24
CA CYS A 393 2.86 -4.52 7.92
C CYS A 393 2.70 -3.20 7.16
N TYR A 394 2.13 -2.18 7.82
CA TYR A 394 1.82 -0.85 7.30
C TYR A 394 2.99 -0.15 6.60
N GLU A 395 4.22 -0.42 6.99
CA GLU A 395 5.42 0.20 6.42
C GLU A 395 5.56 0.00 4.91
N ILE A 396 5.07 -1.14 4.38
CA ILE A 396 5.22 -1.48 2.96
C ILE A 396 4.42 -0.56 2.03
N ILE A 397 3.41 0.16 2.54
CA ILE A 397 2.57 1.02 1.70
C ILE A 397 3.26 2.32 1.28
N PHE A 398 4.36 2.73 1.92
CA PHE A 398 5.01 4.02 1.73
C PHE A 398 6.05 4.01 0.59
N PRO A 399 5.78 4.63 -0.58
CA PRO A 399 6.74 4.72 -1.68
C PRO A 399 8.04 5.43 -1.25
N GLY A 400 9.20 4.83 -1.56
CA GLY A 400 10.52 5.42 -1.27
C GLY A 400 10.89 5.53 0.21
N ARG A 401 10.17 4.80 1.11
CA ARG A 401 10.42 4.84 2.56
C ARG A 401 10.52 3.46 3.20
N VAL A 402 10.68 2.41 2.40
CA VAL A 402 10.72 1.00 2.87
C VAL A 402 12.13 0.44 2.99
N VAL A 403 13.13 1.14 2.45
CA VAL A 403 14.53 0.73 2.49
C VAL A 403 15.39 1.81 3.14
N ASP A 404 16.48 1.38 3.77
CA ASP A 404 17.51 2.29 4.27
C ASP A 404 18.17 3.03 3.10
N PRO A 405 18.11 4.36 3.04
CA PRO A 405 18.72 5.13 1.96
C PRO A 405 20.25 5.07 1.96
N ALA A 406 20.88 4.76 3.10
CA ALA A 406 22.32 4.67 3.23
C ALA A 406 22.86 3.30 2.82
N THR A 407 22.09 2.24 3.03
CA THR A 407 22.53 0.86 2.79
C THR A 407 21.44 0.07 2.07
N ARG A 408 21.56 -0.02 0.74
CA ARG A 408 20.57 -0.75 -0.08
C ARG A 408 20.56 -2.24 0.29
N PRO A 409 19.41 -2.80 0.70
CA PRO A 409 19.29 -4.23 0.97
C PRO A 409 19.27 -5.05 -0.32
N GLY A 410 19.53 -6.37 -0.19
CA GLY A 410 19.38 -7.34 -1.26
C GLY A 410 18.01 -7.99 -1.32
N MET A 411 17.19 -7.82 -0.28
CA MET A 411 15.78 -8.23 -0.23
C MET A 411 14.98 -7.37 0.74
N ILE A 412 13.70 -7.19 0.48
CA ILE A 412 12.74 -6.64 1.43
C ILE A 412 12.01 -7.81 2.10
N LEU A 413 12.02 -7.83 3.42
CA LEU A 413 11.30 -8.80 4.23
C LEU A 413 10.06 -8.16 4.83
N ASN A 414 8.89 -8.46 4.25
CA ASN A 414 7.63 -7.90 4.73
C ASN A 414 6.87 -8.88 5.62
N LEU A 415 6.94 -8.66 6.93
CA LEU A 415 6.14 -9.41 7.91
C LEU A 415 4.85 -8.66 8.21
N THR A 416 3.70 -9.28 8.00
CA THR A 416 2.41 -8.60 8.18
C THR A 416 1.36 -9.48 8.83
N ASN A 417 0.30 -8.85 9.32
CA ASN A 417 -0.88 -9.51 9.86
C ASN A 417 -2.15 -8.92 9.25
N ASP A 418 -2.50 -9.41 8.07
CA ASP A 418 -3.69 -8.95 7.34
C ASP A 418 -5.01 -9.50 7.92
N SER A 419 -4.97 -10.34 8.98
CA SER A 419 -6.18 -10.83 9.66
C SER A 419 -7.06 -9.69 10.22
N TRP A 420 -6.47 -8.51 10.45
CA TRP A 420 -7.20 -7.28 10.78
C TRP A 420 -8.16 -6.82 9.71
N PHE A 421 -7.87 -7.14 8.44
CA PHE A 421 -8.66 -6.69 7.30
C PHE A 421 -9.79 -7.66 6.94
N GLY A 422 -9.78 -8.87 7.55
CA GLY A 422 -10.75 -9.93 7.28
C GLY A 422 -10.76 -10.38 5.81
N TYR A 423 -11.75 -11.16 5.43
CA TYR A 423 -11.96 -11.55 4.03
C TYR A 423 -12.54 -10.37 3.24
N SER A 424 -11.66 -9.53 2.73
CA SER A 424 -12.02 -8.27 2.08
C SER A 424 -11.05 -7.90 0.97
N ILE A 425 -11.22 -6.69 0.41
CA ILE A 425 -10.31 -6.13 -0.61
C ILE A 425 -8.98 -5.63 0.00
N GLY A 426 -8.92 -5.39 1.31
CA GLY A 426 -7.74 -4.83 2.01
C GLY A 426 -6.45 -5.63 1.78
N PRO A 427 -6.43 -6.96 2.01
CA PRO A 427 -5.24 -7.78 1.79
C PRO A 427 -4.72 -7.75 0.34
N PHE A 428 -5.60 -7.65 -0.65
CA PHE A 428 -5.22 -7.55 -2.06
C PHE A 428 -4.56 -6.20 -2.37
N GLN A 429 -5.10 -5.11 -1.83
CA GLN A 429 -4.52 -3.77 -1.96
C GLN A 429 -3.15 -3.69 -1.27
N HIS A 430 -3.03 -4.33 -0.11
CA HIS A 430 -1.77 -4.40 0.63
C HIS A 430 -0.72 -5.23 -0.10
N PHE A 431 -1.10 -6.36 -0.70
CA PHE A 431 -0.23 -7.17 -1.56
C PHE A 431 0.20 -6.42 -2.83
N ALA A 432 -0.71 -5.65 -3.43
CA ALA A 432 -0.41 -4.78 -4.56
C ALA A 432 0.66 -3.72 -4.21
N ALA A 433 0.58 -3.11 -3.01
CA ALA A 433 1.61 -2.21 -2.53
C ALA A 433 2.98 -2.90 -2.43
N ALA A 434 3.05 -4.14 -1.93
CA ALA A 434 4.29 -4.91 -1.87
C ALA A 434 4.89 -5.16 -3.28
N ARG A 435 4.06 -5.46 -4.29
CA ARG A 435 4.50 -5.59 -5.69
C ARG A 435 5.10 -4.29 -6.23
N PHE A 436 4.49 -3.16 -5.91
CA PHE A 436 5.04 -1.85 -6.28
C PHE A 436 6.42 -1.61 -5.67
N ARG A 437 6.60 -1.92 -4.36
CA ARG A 437 7.91 -1.76 -3.70
C ARG A 437 8.99 -2.58 -4.38
N ALA A 438 8.68 -3.82 -4.78
CA ALA A 438 9.64 -4.66 -5.51
C ALA A 438 10.13 -3.98 -6.79
N VAL A 439 9.20 -3.45 -7.61
CA VAL A 439 9.53 -2.82 -8.89
C VAL A 439 10.21 -1.46 -8.71
N GLU A 440 9.75 -0.66 -7.76
CA GLU A 440 10.32 0.65 -7.46
C GLU A 440 11.78 0.56 -7.03
N GLU A 441 12.07 -0.35 -6.11
CA GLU A 441 13.41 -0.49 -5.55
C GLU A 441 14.31 -1.42 -6.39
N GLY A 442 13.73 -2.23 -7.28
CA GLY A 442 14.45 -3.28 -8.00
C GLY A 442 14.95 -4.37 -7.06
N ILE A 443 14.21 -4.67 -5.99
CA ILE A 443 14.57 -5.59 -4.91
C ILE A 443 13.43 -6.58 -4.71
N PRO A 444 13.71 -7.90 -4.54
CA PRO A 444 12.65 -8.87 -4.30
C PRO A 444 11.97 -8.61 -2.95
N VAL A 445 10.69 -8.92 -2.88
CA VAL A 445 9.92 -8.88 -1.64
C VAL A 445 9.56 -10.30 -1.22
N VAL A 446 9.98 -10.68 -0.01
CA VAL A 446 9.52 -11.89 0.68
C VAL A 446 8.47 -11.45 1.70
N ARG A 447 7.22 -11.84 1.46
CA ARG A 447 6.10 -11.42 2.29
C ARG A 447 5.47 -12.60 3.00
N VAL A 448 5.35 -12.48 4.33
CA VAL A 448 4.62 -13.44 5.16
C VAL A 448 3.49 -12.73 5.88
N ALA A 449 2.27 -13.14 5.58
CA ALA A 449 1.04 -12.57 6.13
C ALA A 449 0.35 -13.60 7.03
N GLY A 450 -0.01 -13.22 8.25
CA GLY A 450 -0.59 -14.15 9.24
C GLY A 450 -1.89 -14.83 8.78
N GLY A 451 -2.78 -14.10 8.11
CA GLY A 451 -4.01 -14.59 7.49
C GLY A 451 -4.24 -13.98 6.11
N GLY A 452 -3.29 -13.19 5.61
CA GLY A 452 -3.37 -12.49 4.33
C GLY A 452 -2.83 -13.31 3.15
N ILE A 453 -2.15 -12.63 2.23
CA ILE A 453 -1.52 -13.25 1.05
C ILE A 453 -0.01 -13.29 1.28
N SER A 454 0.54 -14.48 1.50
CA SER A 454 1.99 -14.72 1.61
C SER A 454 2.59 -15.08 0.26
N GLY A 455 3.86 -14.72 0.03
CA GLY A 455 4.55 -15.12 -1.19
C GLY A 455 5.88 -14.41 -1.40
N THR A 456 6.54 -14.79 -2.49
CA THR A 456 7.77 -14.17 -2.97
C THR A 456 7.52 -13.44 -4.28
N ILE A 457 8.04 -12.24 -4.38
CA ILE A 457 7.88 -11.34 -5.52
C ILE A 457 9.28 -10.98 -6.01
N ASP A 458 9.53 -11.10 -7.30
CA ASP A 458 10.81 -10.75 -7.89
C ASP A 458 10.98 -9.22 -8.05
N PRO A 459 12.18 -8.71 -8.38
CA PRO A 459 12.44 -7.27 -8.56
C PRO A 459 11.63 -6.59 -9.68
N TYR A 460 10.92 -7.37 -10.47
CA TYR A 460 10.08 -6.91 -11.58
C TYR A 460 8.58 -7.01 -11.28
N GLY A 461 8.24 -7.40 -10.04
CA GLY A 461 6.86 -7.50 -9.57
C GLY A 461 6.14 -8.80 -9.95
N ARG A 462 6.86 -9.78 -10.55
CA ARG A 462 6.31 -11.11 -10.82
C ARG A 462 6.13 -11.87 -9.51
N VAL A 463 5.01 -12.51 -9.36
CA VAL A 463 4.73 -13.38 -8.19
C VAL A 463 5.30 -14.76 -8.46
N VAL A 464 6.42 -15.09 -7.80
CA VAL A 464 7.13 -16.36 -7.99
C VAL A 464 6.39 -17.50 -7.30
N ALA A 465 5.94 -17.28 -6.08
CA ALA A 465 5.14 -18.24 -5.31
C ALA A 465 4.19 -17.50 -4.39
N ARG A 466 3.00 -18.04 -4.15
CA ARG A 466 2.04 -17.43 -3.23
C ARG A 466 1.13 -18.45 -2.55
N LEU A 467 0.67 -18.11 -1.36
CA LEU A 467 -0.46 -18.73 -0.67
C LEU A 467 -1.60 -17.71 -0.58
N ALA A 468 -2.81 -18.16 -0.89
CA ALA A 468 -3.98 -17.30 -0.94
C ALA A 468 -4.44 -16.83 0.45
N LEU A 469 -5.28 -15.78 0.44
CA LEU A 469 -5.95 -15.22 1.61
C LEU A 469 -6.65 -16.31 2.42
N GLU A 470 -6.48 -16.27 3.74
CA GLU A 470 -7.07 -17.19 4.73
C GLU A 470 -6.76 -18.69 4.53
N ARG A 471 -5.82 -19.04 3.67
CA ARG A 471 -5.37 -20.42 3.53
C ARG A 471 -4.31 -20.75 4.59
N VAL A 472 -4.53 -21.85 5.30
CA VAL A 472 -3.53 -22.43 6.18
C VAL A 472 -2.53 -23.22 5.35
N GLY A 473 -1.23 -23.00 5.57
CA GLY A 473 -0.20 -23.75 4.85
C GLY A 473 1.14 -23.06 4.86
N ILE A 474 1.97 -23.53 3.96
CA ILE A 474 3.33 -23.03 3.72
C ILE A 474 3.52 -22.63 2.26
N VAL A 475 4.52 -21.77 2.02
CA VAL A 475 5.08 -21.52 0.69
C VAL A 475 6.56 -21.81 0.76
N ASP A 476 6.98 -22.85 0.06
CA ASP A 476 8.40 -23.12 -0.19
C ASP A 476 8.82 -22.40 -1.48
N SER A 477 9.87 -21.60 -1.41
CA SER A 477 10.34 -20.79 -2.54
C SER A 477 11.84 -20.58 -2.48
N PRO A 478 12.54 -20.59 -3.62
CA PRO A 478 13.87 -20.01 -3.69
C PRO A 478 13.76 -18.48 -3.48
N LEU A 479 14.81 -17.84 -3.02
CA LEU A 479 14.87 -16.38 -2.90
C LEU A 479 15.19 -15.75 -4.26
N PRO A 480 14.33 -14.90 -4.84
CA PRO A 480 14.70 -14.14 -6.02
C PRO A 480 15.88 -13.20 -5.73
N ALA A 481 16.80 -13.07 -6.67
CA ALA A 481 17.94 -12.18 -6.55
C ALA A 481 17.54 -10.72 -6.81
N ALA A 482 18.20 -9.76 -6.15
CA ALA A 482 18.00 -8.35 -6.41
C ALA A 482 18.43 -7.99 -7.84
N GLY A 483 17.66 -7.10 -8.46
CA GLY A 483 18.01 -6.46 -9.73
C GLY A 483 18.93 -5.24 -9.52
N ALA A 484 19.26 -4.58 -10.62
CA ALA A 484 19.97 -3.30 -10.58
C ALA A 484 19.14 -2.21 -9.84
N ALA A 485 19.84 -1.26 -9.23
CA ALA A 485 19.19 -0.09 -8.64
C ALA A 485 18.44 0.69 -9.73
N THR A 486 17.16 0.95 -9.47
CA THR A 486 16.28 1.62 -10.41
C THR A 486 16.49 3.14 -10.40
N PRO A 487 16.04 3.89 -11.42
CA PRO A 487 15.97 5.33 -11.33
C PRO A 487 15.17 5.81 -10.11
N PHE A 488 14.01 5.17 -9.82
CA PHE A 488 13.21 5.53 -8.64
C PHE A 488 13.98 5.31 -7.32
N SER A 489 14.67 4.18 -7.15
CA SER A 489 15.45 3.93 -5.92
C SER A 489 16.58 4.94 -5.68
N ARG A 490 17.04 5.64 -6.74
CA ARG A 490 18.09 6.67 -6.65
C ARG A 490 17.54 8.06 -6.37
N PHE A 491 16.42 8.41 -6.99
CA PHE A 491 15.88 9.77 -6.97
C PHE A 491 14.57 9.90 -6.19
N GLY A 492 13.89 8.78 -5.88
CA GLY A 492 12.70 8.74 -5.03
C GLY A 492 11.61 9.71 -5.47
N ILE A 493 11.09 10.45 -4.50
CA ILE A 493 9.99 11.40 -4.67
C ILE A 493 10.30 12.56 -5.63
N TRP A 494 11.58 12.89 -5.86
CA TRP A 494 11.97 13.98 -6.75
C TRP A 494 11.50 13.76 -8.19
N ILE A 495 11.40 12.50 -8.63
CA ILE A 495 10.87 12.17 -9.96
C ILE A 495 9.39 12.58 -10.05
N ALA A 496 8.57 12.20 -9.07
CA ALA A 496 7.17 12.58 -9.04
C ALA A 496 7.00 14.12 -8.94
N SER A 497 7.85 14.80 -8.17
CA SER A 497 7.86 16.26 -8.07
C SER A 497 8.18 16.93 -9.41
N ALA A 498 9.16 16.41 -10.15
CA ALA A 498 9.50 16.89 -11.49
C ALA A 498 8.35 16.67 -12.49
N ILE A 499 7.66 15.52 -12.41
CA ILE A 499 6.49 15.23 -13.25
C ILE A 499 5.34 16.19 -12.94
N VAL A 500 5.05 16.46 -11.67
CA VAL A 500 4.03 17.43 -11.24
C VAL A 500 4.34 18.82 -11.81
N LEU A 501 5.59 19.25 -11.71
CA LEU A 501 6.03 20.53 -12.29
C LEU A 501 5.85 20.55 -13.81
N LEU A 502 6.32 19.52 -14.51
CA LEU A 502 6.18 19.40 -15.97
C LEU A 502 4.71 19.46 -16.41
N LEU A 503 3.83 18.69 -15.77
CA LEU A 503 2.41 18.70 -16.06
C LEU A 503 1.76 20.07 -15.79
N SER A 504 2.18 20.75 -14.72
CA SER A 504 1.70 22.11 -14.42
C SER A 504 2.12 23.11 -15.52
N VAL A 505 3.37 23.03 -16.01
CA VAL A 505 3.87 23.86 -17.12
C VAL A 505 3.11 23.54 -18.40
N LEU A 506 2.95 22.25 -18.75
CA LEU A 506 2.19 21.83 -19.93
C LEU A 506 0.73 22.30 -19.86
N GLY A 507 0.12 22.24 -18.67
CA GLY A 507 -1.22 22.77 -18.43
C GLY A 507 -1.30 24.28 -18.68
N ALA A 508 -0.33 25.04 -18.17
CA ALA A 508 -0.24 26.48 -18.37
C ALA A 508 -0.03 26.86 -19.84
N LEU A 509 0.83 26.13 -20.57
CA LEU A 509 1.02 26.31 -22.01
C LEU A 509 -0.26 26.00 -22.80
N ALA A 510 -0.91 24.87 -22.51
CA ALA A 510 -2.17 24.50 -23.15
C ALA A 510 -3.30 25.50 -22.88
N ALA A 511 -3.30 26.16 -21.72
CA ALA A 511 -4.27 27.23 -21.39
C ALA A 511 -4.01 28.51 -22.17
N LYS A 512 -2.74 28.85 -22.48
CA LYS A 512 -2.37 30.03 -23.27
C LYS A 512 -2.69 29.87 -24.76
N PHE A 513 -2.60 28.67 -25.29
CA PHE A 513 -2.86 28.34 -26.68
C PHE A 513 -4.06 27.40 -26.80
N PRO A 514 -5.28 27.88 -26.48
CA PRO A 514 -6.45 27.03 -26.52
C PRO A 514 -6.67 26.54 -27.95
N GLU A 515 -6.82 25.25 -28.11
CA GLU A 515 -7.15 24.65 -29.39
C GLU A 515 -8.51 25.15 -29.86
N ARG A 516 -8.58 25.65 -31.10
CA ARG A 516 -9.86 26.07 -31.70
C ARG A 516 -10.84 24.92 -31.63
N THR A 517 -12.05 25.19 -31.14
CA THR A 517 -13.17 24.26 -31.25
C THR A 517 -13.39 23.99 -32.74
N PRO A 518 -13.50 22.73 -33.19
CA PRO A 518 -14.02 22.47 -34.52
C PRO A 518 -15.46 22.98 -34.54
N ASP A 519 -15.75 23.81 -35.52
CA ASP A 519 -17.09 24.31 -35.85
C ASP A 519 -18.05 23.15 -36.13
#